data_9a50c9d77ddf7605c9bfe487a1230c97
#
_entry.id   9a50c9d77ddf7605c9bfe487a1230c97
#
_cell.length_a   1.000
_cell.length_b   1.000
_cell.length_c   1.000
_cell.angle_alpha   90.00
_cell.angle_beta   90.00
_cell.angle_gamma   90.00
#
_symmetry.space_group_name_H-M   'P 1'
#
loop_
_entity.id
_entity.type
_entity.pdbx_description
1 polymer ?
#
loop_
_entity_poly.entity_id
_entity_poly.type
_entity_poly.pdbx_seq_one_letter_code
_entity_poly.pdbx_strand_id
1 'polypeptide(L)'
;QLDGSVSPFDQLAKIVDAVGDKIDVICEGGIQRGTHILKALSVGAKACAGGRLYLYALASAGEKGVERALSLIREEIIRDMKLMGCTSIKQLSRNNLFSKF
;
A
#
# COMPACT_ATOMS: atom_id res chain seq x y z
N GLN A 1 16.49 -6.58 1.99
CA GLN A 1 17.95 -6.50 2.06
C GLN A 1 18.67 -7.57 1.24
N LEU A 2 18.02 -8.70 1.01
CA LEU A 2 18.56 -9.74 0.13
C LEU A 2 18.28 -9.38 -1.33
N ASP A 3 19.34 -9.12 -2.08
CA ASP A 3 19.23 -8.90 -3.52
C ASP A 3 18.67 -10.15 -4.22
N GLY A 4 17.79 -9.94 -5.18
CA GLY A 4 17.17 -11.03 -5.93
C GLY A 4 16.03 -11.75 -5.19
N SER A 5 15.67 -11.33 -3.98
CA SER A 5 14.48 -11.88 -3.35
C SER A 5 13.20 -11.36 -4.00
N VAL A 6 12.12 -12.13 -3.87
CA VAL A 6 10.81 -11.71 -4.36
C VAL A 6 10.30 -10.51 -3.55
N SER A 7 9.68 -9.55 -4.21
CA SER A 7 9.16 -8.37 -3.52
C SER A 7 8.02 -8.75 -2.55
N PRO A 8 7.85 -8.01 -1.46
CA PRO A 8 6.72 -8.24 -0.54
C PRO A 8 5.37 -8.20 -1.25
N PHE A 9 5.18 -7.29 -2.20
CA PHE A 9 3.95 -7.19 -2.96
C PHE A 9 3.69 -8.43 -3.84
N ASP A 10 4.73 -8.99 -4.46
CA ASP A 10 4.58 -10.19 -5.31
C ASP A 10 4.25 -11.44 -4.50
N GLN A 11 4.61 -11.46 -3.20
CA GLN A 11 4.25 -12.54 -2.28
C GLN A 11 2.88 -12.34 -1.63
N LEU A 12 2.36 -11.09 -1.61
CA LEU A 12 1.18 -10.73 -0.84
C LEU A 12 -0.04 -11.60 -1.16
N ALA A 13 -0.32 -11.82 -2.44
CA ALA A 13 -1.48 -12.62 -2.85
C ALA A 13 -1.41 -14.05 -2.29
N LYS A 14 -0.26 -14.70 -2.36
CA LYS A 14 -0.05 -16.05 -1.84
C LYS A 14 -0.24 -16.12 -0.32
N ILE A 15 0.25 -15.09 0.39
CA ILE A 15 0.12 -15.01 1.86
C ILE A 15 -1.34 -14.78 2.23
N VAL A 16 -2.03 -13.86 1.56
CA VAL A 16 -3.46 -13.60 1.79
C VAL A 16 -4.30 -14.85 1.52
N ASP A 17 -4.01 -15.58 0.44
CA ASP A 17 -4.72 -16.82 0.11
C ASP A 17 -4.49 -17.92 1.17
N ALA A 18 -3.31 -17.96 1.77
CA ALA A 18 -2.97 -18.97 2.76
C ALA A 18 -3.53 -18.68 4.17
N VAL A 19 -3.50 -17.42 4.60
CA VAL A 19 -3.77 -17.07 6.01
C VAL A 19 -4.65 -15.83 6.20
N GLY A 20 -5.08 -15.16 5.15
CA GLY A 20 -5.83 -13.90 5.25
C GLY A 20 -7.21 -14.03 5.90
N ASP A 21 -7.77 -15.23 5.96
CA ASP A 21 -8.99 -15.55 6.68
C ASP A 21 -8.78 -15.83 8.19
N LYS A 22 -7.52 -15.99 8.60
CA LYS A 22 -7.13 -16.36 9.98
C LYS A 22 -6.44 -15.25 10.73
N ILE A 23 -5.64 -14.45 10.03
CA ILE A 23 -4.86 -13.35 10.61
C ILE A 23 -4.91 -12.12 9.73
N ASP A 24 -4.70 -10.95 10.32
CA ASP A 24 -4.52 -9.72 9.56
C ASP A 24 -3.15 -9.70 8.88
N VAL A 25 -3.15 -9.44 7.57
CA VAL A 25 -1.94 -9.34 6.78
C VAL A 25 -1.62 -7.87 6.52
N ILE A 26 -0.41 -7.44 6.88
CA ILE A 26 0.09 -6.08 6.64
C ILE A 26 1.16 -6.16 5.56
N CYS A 27 1.03 -5.33 4.52
CA CYS A 27 2.03 -5.24 3.46
C CYS A 27 3.04 -4.13 3.79
N GLU A 28 4.31 -4.51 3.84
CA GLU A 28 5.43 -3.58 4.05
C GLU A 28 6.50 -3.85 3.00
N GLY A 29 7.17 -2.80 2.55
CA GLY A 29 8.25 -2.86 1.56
C GLY A 29 7.90 -2.16 0.25
N GLY A 30 8.62 -1.09 -0.07
CA GLY A 30 8.44 -0.33 -1.31
C GLY A 30 7.19 0.54 -1.37
N ILE A 31 6.47 0.72 -0.28
CA ILE A 31 5.30 1.60 -0.22
C ILE A 31 5.75 3.06 -0.23
N GLN A 32 5.46 3.76 -1.33
CA GLN A 32 5.87 5.15 -1.55
C GLN A 32 4.77 6.04 -2.13
N ARG A 33 3.66 5.46 -2.59
CA ARG A 33 2.57 6.16 -3.26
C ARG A 33 1.22 5.67 -2.75
N GLY A 34 0.21 6.53 -2.87
CA GLY A 34 -1.18 6.13 -2.58
C GLY A 34 -1.66 4.95 -3.41
N THR A 35 -1.25 4.87 -4.67
CA THR A 35 -1.57 3.72 -5.55
C THR A 35 -0.97 2.40 -5.06
N HIS A 36 0.21 2.42 -4.44
CA HIS A 36 0.80 1.20 -3.86
C HIS A 36 -0.09 0.66 -2.73
N ILE A 37 -0.61 1.56 -1.89
CA ILE A 37 -1.52 1.21 -0.80
C ILE A 37 -2.82 0.63 -1.36
N LEU A 38 -3.45 1.30 -2.33
CA LEU A 38 -4.69 0.82 -2.95
C LEU A 38 -4.51 -0.56 -3.59
N LYS A 39 -3.39 -0.81 -4.26
CA LYS A 39 -3.08 -2.13 -4.83
C LYS A 39 -2.95 -3.20 -3.74
N ALA A 40 -2.22 -2.93 -2.67
CA ALA A 40 -2.05 -3.89 -1.58
C ALA A 40 -3.37 -4.19 -0.87
N LEU A 41 -4.20 -3.17 -0.60
CA LEU A 41 -5.53 -3.37 -0.03
C LEU A 41 -6.45 -4.15 -0.97
N SER A 42 -6.35 -3.90 -2.28
CA SER A 42 -7.12 -4.65 -3.30
C SER A 42 -6.75 -6.12 -3.37
N VAL A 43 -5.50 -6.48 -3.08
CA VAL A 43 -5.04 -7.87 -2.97
C VAL A 43 -5.58 -8.54 -1.71
N GLY A 44 -5.83 -7.77 -0.64
CA GLY A 44 -6.38 -8.27 0.61
C GLY A 44 -5.56 -7.95 1.86
N ALA A 45 -4.55 -7.10 1.75
CA ALA A 45 -3.88 -6.57 2.94
C ALA A 45 -4.86 -5.75 3.79
N LYS A 46 -4.74 -5.82 5.09
CA LYS A 46 -5.53 -5.00 6.03
C LYS A 46 -4.96 -3.62 6.21
N ALA A 47 -3.65 -3.48 6.07
CA ALA A 47 -2.94 -2.22 6.20
C ALA A 47 -1.63 -2.29 5.41
N CYS A 48 -1.01 -1.13 5.23
CA CYS A 48 0.33 -1.00 4.70
C CYS A 48 1.21 -0.26 5.70
N ALA A 49 2.50 -0.63 5.74
CA ALA A 49 3.51 0.10 6.47
C ALA A 49 4.53 0.70 5.50
N GLY A 50 5.06 1.84 5.85
CA GLY A 50 6.12 2.50 5.10
C GLY A 50 7.35 2.69 5.98
N GLY A 51 8.53 2.48 5.43
CA GLY A 51 9.80 2.71 6.11
C GLY A 51 10.47 3.98 5.62
N ARG A 52 11.22 3.86 4.55
CA ARG A 52 12.03 4.98 3.98
C ARG A 52 11.19 6.18 3.56
N LEU A 53 9.93 6.01 3.20
CA LEU A 53 9.02 7.11 2.93
C LEU A 53 8.98 8.10 4.10
N TYR A 54 8.73 7.61 5.30
CA TYR A 54 8.65 8.45 6.50
C TYR A 54 10.03 8.90 6.96
N LEU A 55 11.03 8.04 6.83
CA LEU A 55 12.41 8.37 7.20
C LEU A 55 12.95 9.55 6.36
N TYR A 56 12.72 9.55 5.05
CA TYR A 56 13.15 10.64 4.19
C TYR A 56 12.36 11.92 4.45
N ALA A 57 11.07 11.82 4.70
CA ALA A 57 10.24 12.95 5.07
C ALA A 57 10.70 13.58 6.39
N LEU A 58 11.00 12.74 7.39
CA LEU A 58 11.54 13.17 8.67
C LEU A 58 12.91 13.85 8.53
N ALA A 59 13.81 13.24 7.75
CA ALA A 59 15.13 13.81 7.49
C ALA A 59 15.08 15.16 6.76
N SER A 60 14.09 15.34 5.88
CA SER A 60 13.95 16.56 5.08
C SER A 60 13.39 17.74 5.86
N ALA A 61 12.42 17.54 6.74
CA ALA A 61 11.72 18.62 7.41
C ALA A 61 11.09 18.22 8.77
N GLY A 62 11.63 17.22 9.44
CA GLY A 62 11.18 16.77 10.75
C GLY A 62 9.71 16.37 10.75
N GLU A 63 9.00 16.71 11.84
CA GLU A 63 7.58 16.43 12.02
C GLU A 63 6.73 16.97 10.85
N LYS A 64 7.00 18.20 10.43
CA LYS A 64 6.27 18.82 9.30
C LYS A 64 6.46 18.09 7.98
N GLY A 65 7.64 17.52 7.75
CA GLY A 65 7.91 16.66 6.61
C GLY A 65 7.05 15.40 6.62
N VAL A 66 6.93 14.75 7.76
CA VAL A 66 6.09 13.56 7.93
C VAL A 66 4.61 13.90 7.75
N GLU A 67 4.11 14.98 8.36
CA GLU A 67 2.75 15.45 8.14
C GLU A 67 2.45 15.69 6.67
N ARG A 68 3.37 16.33 5.95
CA ARG A 68 3.21 16.60 4.52
C ARG A 68 3.20 15.33 3.69
N ALA A 69 4.09 14.39 3.97
CA ALA A 69 4.13 13.10 3.28
C ALA A 69 2.84 12.31 3.45
N LEU A 70 2.32 12.25 4.67
CA LEU A 70 1.04 11.59 4.96
C LEU A 70 -0.14 12.27 4.26
N SER A 71 -0.17 13.61 4.24
CA SER A 71 -1.20 14.37 3.53
C SER A 71 -1.18 14.08 2.03
N LEU A 72 0.00 14.07 1.40
CA LEU A 72 0.15 13.77 -0.03
C LEU A 72 -0.33 12.36 -0.38
N ILE A 73 0.04 11.36 0.43
CA ILE A 73 -0.43 9.99 0.23
C ILE A 73 -1.94 9.90 0.36
N ARG A 74 -2.52 10.57 1.37
CA ARG A 74 -3.97 10.60 1.55
C ARG A 74 -4.68 11.24 0.37
N GLU A 75 -4.16 12.36 -0.15
CA GLU A 75 -4.69 13.02 -1.34
C GLU A 75 -4.65 12.10 -2.58
N GLU A 76 -3.56 11.38 -2.78
CA GLU A 76 -3.43 10.38 -3.85
C GLU A 76 -4.47 9.27 -3.71
N ILE A 77 -4.64 8.69 -2.53
CA ILE A 77 -5.62 7.65 -2.25
C ILE A 77 -7.03 8.13 -2.59
N ILE A 78 -7.41 9.31 -2.09
CA ILE A 78 -8.75 9.89 -2.31
C ILE A 78 -8.98 10.14 -3.81
N ARG A 79 -8.02 10.74 -4.49
CA ARG A 79 -8.11 11.01 -5.93
C ARG A 79 -8.27 9.72 -6.73
N ASP A 80 -7.42 8.74 -6.46
CA ASP A 80 -7.40 7.51 -7.22
C ASP A 80 -8.65 6.68 -6.97
N MET A 81 -9.18 6.66 -5.74
CA MET A 81 -10.47 6.04 -5.42
C MET A 81 -11.63 6.72 -6.18
N LYS A 82 -11.63 8.05 -6.28
CA LYS A 82 -12.62 8.77 -7.07
C LYS A 82 -12.57 8.37 -8.55
N LEU A 83 -11.35 8.27 -9.11
CA LEU A 83 -11.14 7.84 -10.50
C LEU A 83 -11.58 6.38 -10.74
N MET A 84 -11.46 5.53 -9.72
CA MET A 84 -11.90 4.14 -9.76
C MET A 84 -13.40 3.97 -9.51
N GLY A 85 -14.11 5.02 -9.10
CA GLY A 85 -15.51 4.94 -8.71
C GLY A 85 -15.75 4.26 -7.36
N CYS A 86 -14.75 4.23 -6.48
CA CYS A 86 -14.83 3.63 -5.16
C CYS A 86 -15.11 4.70 -4.10
N THR A 87 -16.15 4.52 -3.30
CA THR A 87 -16.53 5.41 -2.19
C THR A 87 -16.00 4.94 -0.83
N SER A 88 -15.56 3.68 -0.74
CA SER A 88 -15.03 3.06 0.47
C SER A 88 -13.90 2.09 0.11
N ILE A 89 -12.91 1.98 0.99
CA ILE A 89 -11.84 0.97 0.85
C ILE A 89 -12.38 -0.47 0.90
N LYS A 90 -13.56 -0.69 1.49
CA LYS A 90 -14.23 -2.00 1.50
C LYS A 90 -14.65 -2.47 0.10
N GLN A 91 -14.77 -1.56 -0.87
CA GLN A 91 -15.09 -1.87 -2.26
C GLN A 91 -13.87 -2.33 -3.06
N LEU A 92 -12.66 -2.16 -2.52
CA LEU A 92 -11.43 -2.59 -3.18
C LEU A 92 -11.36 -4.11 -3.22
N SER A 93 -11.05 -4.64 -4.39
CA SER A 93 -10.88 -6.08 -4.61
C SER A 93 -9.86 -6.32 -5.72
N ARG A 94 -9.48 -7.57 -5.90
CA ARG A 94 -8.57 -7.99 -6.99
C ARG A 94 -9.13 -7.64 -8.38
N ASN A 95 -10.43 -7.47 -8.52
CA ASN A 95 -11.06 -7.03 -9.78
C ASN A 95 -10.64 -5.61 -10.19
N ASN A 96 -10.14 -4.80 -9.25
CA ASN A 96 -9.59 -3.48 -9.54
C ASN A 96 -8.17 -3.51 -10.10
N LEU A 97 -7.56 -4.68 -10.15
CA LEU A 97 -6.17 -4.85 -10.54
C LEU A 97 -6.05 -5.48 -11.92
N PHE A 98 -5.08 -5.00 -12.68
CA PHE A 98 -4.65 -5.63 -13.91
C PHE A 98 -3.25 -6.21 -13.71
N SER A 99 -3.10 -7.52 -13.95
CA SER A 99 -1.80 -8.17 -13.94
C SER A 99 -1.27 -8.29 -15.38
N LYS A 100 -0.02 -7.92 -15.56
CA LYS A 100 0.65 -8.08 -16.86
C LYS A 100 1.18 -9.49 -17.10
N PHE A 101 1.11 -10.32 -16.07
CA PHE A 101 1.70 -11.68 -16.13
C PHE A 101 0.70 -12.72 -15.71
#